data_c7ab8e151230bce06a1e636104eab4e3
#
_entry.id   c7ab8e151230bce06a1e636104eab4e3
#
_cell.length_a   1.000
_cell.length_b   1.000
_cell.length_c   1.000
_cell.angle_alpha   90.00
_cell.angle_beta   90.00
_cell.angle_gamma   90.00
#
_symmetry.space_group_name_H-M   'P 1'
#
loop_
_entity.id
_entity.type
_entity.pdbx_description
1 polymer ?
#
loop_
_entity_poly.entity_id
_entity_poly.type
_entity_poly.pdbx_seq_one_letter_code
_entity_poly.pdbx_strand_id
1 'polypeptide(L)'
;MTYDINTIYTKYKQLTKKQRQQLLAALQSQSINIVQIEAYEYSDAPGIKHLFFYFAEDSRKTIPYFMLDSDIWEQIQFYIIQGVR
;
A
#
# COMPACT_ATOMS: atom_id res chain seq x y z
N MET A 1 0.00 14.33 -6.93
CA MET A 1 0.86 14.71 -5.79
C MET A 1 1.43 13.48 -5.14
N THR A 2 2.72 13.47 -4.89
CA THR A 2 3.42 12.31 -4.32
C THR A 2 3.77 12.60 -2.86
N TYR A 3 3.40 11.71 -1.98
CA TYR A 3 3.74 11.80 -0.56
C TYR A 3 5.04 11.04 -0.30
N ASP A 4 5.75 11.45 0.75
CA ASP A 4 6.90 10.72 1.24
C ASP A 4 6.46 9.34 1.74
N ILE A 5 7.27 8.31 1.47
CA ILE A 5 6.97 6.94 1.91
C ILE A 5 6.78 6.84 3.43
N ASN A 6 7.53 7.63 4.20
CA ASN A 6 7.39 7.63 5.65
C ASN A 6 6.00 8.09 6.07
N THR A 7 5.44 9.10 5.38
CA THR A 7 4.09 9.58 5.63
C THR A 7 3.06 8.50 5.30
N ILE A 8 3.19 7.87 4.14
CA ILE A 8 2.26 6.82 3.71
C ILE A 8 2.35 5.61 4.63
N TYR A 9 3.55 5.19 4.98
CA TYR A 9 3.76 4.08 5.93
C TYR A 9 3.06 4.34 7.25
N THR A 10 3.28 5.53 7.84
CA THR A 10 2.69 5.90 9.12
C THR A 10 1.17 5.90 9.05
N LYS A 11 0.61 6.50 8.00
CA LYS A 11 -0.84 6.52 7.81
C LYS A 11 -1.41 5.13 7.64
N TYR A 12 -0.74 4.27 6.85
CA TYR A 12 -1.18 2.91 6.64
C TYR A 12 -1.20 2.13 7.96
N LYS A 13 -0.18 2.29 8.78
CA LYS A 13 -0.11 1.61 10.10
C LYS A 13 -1.22 2.06 11.04
N GLN A 14 -1.75 3.25 10.86
CA GLN A 14 -2.84 3.77 11.67
C GLN A 14 -4.21 3.26 11.25
N LEU A 15 -4.33 2.67 10.06
CA LEU A 15 -5.59 2.14 9.58
C LEU A 15 -6.01 0.93 10.41
N THR A 16 -7.32 0.85 10.70
CA THR A 16 -7.89 -0.33 11.34
C THR A 16 -7.92 -1.51 10.35
N LYS A 17 -8.12 -2.71 10.87
CA LYS A 17 -8.29 -3.89 10.02
C LYS A 17 -9.41 -3.68 9.00
N LYS A 18 -10.53 -3.12 9.44
CA LYS A 18 -11.67 -2.85 8.57
C LYS A 18 -11.29 -1.86 7.46
N GLN A 19 -10.58 -0.78 7.82
CA GLN A 19 -10.15 0.21 6.84
C GLN A 19 -9.19 -0.39 5.82
N ARG A 20 -8.28 -1.27 6.25
CA ARG A 20 -7.37 -1.97 5.34
C ARG A 20 -8.12 -2.88 4.38
N GLN A 21 -9.16 -3.57 4.86
CA GLN A 21 -10.01 -4.39 4.00
C GLN A 21 -10.78 -3.53 2.99
N GLN A 22 -11.29 -2.38 3.42
CA GLN A 22 -11.96 -1.43 2.52
C GLN A 22 -11.02 -0.90 1.45
N LEU A 23 -9.76 -0.65 1.82
CA LEU A 23 -8.75 -0.22 0.86
C LEU A 23 -8.54 -1.28 -0.23
N LEU A 24 -8.36 -2.53 0.16
CA LEU A 24 -8.18 -3.61 -0.81
C LEU A 24 -9.41 -3.77 -1.72
N ALA A 25 -10.61 -3.69 -1.14
CA ALA A 25 -11.85 -3.79 -1.90
C ALA A 25 -11.97 -2.65 -2.92
N ALA A 26 -11.60 -1.43 -2.52
CA ALA A 26 -11.64 -0.27 -3.41
C ALA A 26 -10.67 -0.43 -4.56
N LEU A 27 -9.46 -0.93 -4.29
CA LEU A 27 -8.46 -1.16 -5.34
C LEU A 27 -8.95 -2.22 -6.31
N GLN A 28 -9.55 -3.30 -5.81
CA GLN A 28 -10.10 -4.35 -6.66
C GLN A 28 -11.23 -3.85 -7.53
N SER A 29 -12.05 -2.93 -7.02
CA SER A 29 -13.13 -2.32 -7.81
C SER A 29 -12.59 -1.45 -8.95
N GLN A 30 -11.33 -1.03 -8.87
CA GLN A 30 -10.63 -0.29 -9.92
C GLN A 30 -9.78 -1.21 -10.79
N SER A 31 -10.00 -2.53 -10.69
CA SER A 31 -9.23 -3.56 -11.41
C SER A 31 -7.75 -3.60 -11.02
N ILE A 32 -7.43 -3.13 -9.83
CA ILE A 32 -6.10 -3.25 -9.24
C ILE A 32 -6.15 -4.44 -8.30
N ASN A 33 -5.67 -5.60 -8.75
CA ASN A 33 -5.87 -6.87 -8.07
C ASN A 33 -4.84 -7.15 -6.99
N ILE A 34 -4.67 -6.21 -6.09
CA ILE A 34 -3.81 -6.36 -4.92
C ILE A 34 -4.59 -7.12 -3.85
N VAL A 35 -4.01 -8.20 -3.35
CA VAL A 35 -4.67 -9.06 -2.36
C VAL A 35 -4.08 -8.89 -0.96
N GLN A 36 -2.89 -8.31 -0.85
CA GLN A 36 -2.25 -8.07 0.44
C GLN A 36 -1.30 -6.90 0.34
N ILE A 37 -1.23 -6.12 1.41
CA ILE A 37 -0.26 -5.04 1.58
C ILE A 37 0.51 -5.32 2.86
N GLU A 38 1.84 -5.29 2.79
CA GLU A 38 2.70 -5.53 3.93
C GLU A 38 3.53 -4.29 4.21
N ALA A 39 3.45 -3.81 5.44
CA ALA A 39 4.29 -2.70 5.92
C ALA A 39 5.54 -3.28 6.57
N TYR A 40 6.70 -2.85 6.15
CA TYR A 40 7.97 -3.40 6.60
C TYR A 40 8.95 -2.29 6.97
N GLU A 41 9.61 -2.46 8.10
CA GLU A 41 10.68 -1.57 8.54
C GLU A 41 11.89 -2.43 8.90
N TYR A 42 13.06 -2.08 8.34
CA TYR A 42 14.27 -2.86 8.60
C TYR A 42 14.73 -2.69 10.06
N SER A 43 14.97 -3.80 10.74
CA SER A 43 15.37 -3.78 12.15
C SER A 43 16.77 -3.18 12.37
N ASP A 44 17.66 -3.33 11.40
CA ASP A 44 19.01 -2.79 11.43
C ASP A 44 19.11 -1.39 10.82
N ALA A 45 18.01 -0.91 10.23
CA ALA A 45 17.94 0.44 9.66
C ALA A 45 16.52 0.98 9.87
N PRO A 46 16.16 1.34 11.12
CA PRO A 46 14.76 1.65 11.47
C PRO A 46 14.18 2.88 10.80
N GLY A 47 14.99 3.70 10.14
CA GLY A 47 14.47 4.82 9.35
C GLY A 47 14.04 4.44 7.95
N ILE A 48 14.32 3.21 7.51
CA ILE A 48 14.02 2.75 6.16
C ILE A 48 12.74 1.93 6.18
N LYS A 49 11.70 2.47 5.56
CA LYS A 49 10.36 1.90 5.57
C LYS A 49 9.91 1.56 4.17
N HIS A 50 9.21 0.44 4.04
CA HIS A 50 8.70 -0.05 2.76
C HIS A 50 7.25 -0.48 2.89
N LEU A 51 6.53 -0.39 1.78
CA LEU A 51 5.27 -1.09 1.58
C LEU A 51 5.45 -2.07 0.43
N PHE A 52 5.07 -3.31 0.67
CA PHE A 52 5.13 -4.37 -0.33
C PHE A 52 3.71 -4.78 -0.71
N PHE A 53 3.53 -5.12 -1.96
CA PHE A 53 2.22 -5.45 -2.51
C PHE A 53 2.25 -6.83 -3.13
N TYR A 54 1.18 -7.58 -2.89
CA TYR A 54 0.99 -8.92 -3.46
C TYR A 54 -0.21 -8.87 -4.40
N PHE A 55 0.01 -9.26 -5.64
CA PHE A 55 -1.05 -9.29 -6.65
C PHE A 55 -1.64 -10.68 -6.77
N ALA A 56 -2.92 -10.75 -7.13
CA ALA A 56 -3.63 -12.02 -7.25
C ALA A 56 -3.01 -12.95 -8.30
N GLU A 57 -2.42 -12.38 -9.35
CA GLU A 57 -1.82 -13.15 -10.45
C GLU A 57 -0.64 -13.99 -9.98
N ASP A 58 0.12 -13.49 -9.01
CA ASP A 58 1.21 -14.23 -8.38
C ASP A 58 1.39 -13.73 -6.95
N SER A 59 0.61 -14.31 -6.04
CA SER A 59 0.60 -13.90 -4.64
C SER A 59 1.85 -14.29 -3.88
N ARG A 60 2.78 -15.04 -4.50
CA ARG A 60 4.07 -15.36 -3.88
C ARG A 60 5.13 -14.32 -4.19
N LYS A 61 4.89 -13.46 -5.17
CA LYS A 61 5.82 -12.42 -5.58
C LYS A 61 5.47 -11.11 -4.90
N THR A 62 6.46 -10.49 -4.26
CA THR A 62 6.32 -9.20 -3.59
C THR A 62 6.79 -8.10 -4.52
N ILE A 63 6.00 -7.03 -4.63
CA ILE A 63 6.38 -5.86 -5.41
C ILE A 63 6.49 -4.67 -4.46
N PRO A 64 7.69 -4.09 -4.32
CA PRO A 64 7.85 -2.90 -3.47
C PRO A 64 7.16 -1.68 -4.10
N TYR A 65 6.76 -0.75 -3.25
CA TYR A 65 5.98 0.42 -3.68
C TYR A 65 6.62 1.19 -4.84
N PHE A 66 7.96 1.30 -4.84
CA PHE A 66 8.68 2.09 -5.85
C PHE A 66 8.76 1.38 -7.21
N MET A 67 8.36 0.11 -7.28
CA MET A 67 8.30 -0.65 -8.54
C MET A 67 6.87 -0.76 -9.07
N LEU A 68 5.90 -0.21 -8.37
CA LEU A 68 4.54 -0.16 -8.89
C LEU A 68 4.43 0.84 -10.03
N ASP A 69 3.47 0.59 -10.93
CA ASP A 69 3.07 1.61 -11.90
C ASP A 69 2.70 2.89 -11.15
N SER A 70 3.14 4.03 -11.67
CA SER A 70 2.97 5.31 -10.99
C SER A 70 1.50 5.66 -10.76
N ASP A 71 0.62 5.32 -11.69
CA ASP A 71 -0.82 5.59 -11.55
C ASP A 71 -1.42 4.76 -10.42
N ILE A 72 -1.00 3.50 -10.32
CA ILE A 72 -1.46 2.60 -9.25
C ILE A 72 -0.96 3.10 -7.90
N TRP A 73 0.32 3.45 -7.80
CA TRP A 73 0.89 3.95 -6.56
C TRP A 73 0.23 5.25 -6.12
N GLU A 74 -0.05 6.15 -7.05
CA GLU A 74 -0.72 7.41 -6.75
C GLU A 74 -2.12 7.17 -6.20
N GLN A 75 -2.87 6.24 -6.77
CA GLN A 75 -4.21 5.92 -6.30
C GLN A 75 -4.19 5.29 -4.91
N ILE A 76 -3.23 4.42 -4.64
CA ILE A 76 -3.05 3.82 -3.32
C ILE A 76 -2.76 4.90 -2.29
N GLN A 77 -1.86 5.83 -2.59
CA GLN A 77 -1.56 6.96 -1.71
C GLN A 77 -2.82 7.77 -1.40
N PHE A 78 -3.60 8.06 -2.43
CA PHE A 78 -4.83 8.82 -2.25
C PHE A 78 -5.78 8.14 -1.27
N TYR A 79 -6.01 6.84 -1.43
CA TYR A 79 -6.90 6.10 -0.52
C TYR A 79 -6.35 6.04 0.90
N ILE A 80 -5.04 5.90 1.08
CA ILE A 80 -4.45 5.84 2.41
C ILE A 80 -4.58 7.19 3.11
N ILE A 81 -4.36 8.29 2.40
CA ILE A 81 -4.38 9.64 2.99
C ILE A 81 -5.81 10.16 3.16
N GLN A 82 -6.64 10.04 2.13
CA GLN A 82 -7.99 10.62 2.12
C GLN A 82 -9.05 9.66 2.65
N GLY A 83 -8.73 8.39 2.69
CA GLY A 83 -9.70 7.37 3.05
C GLY A 83 -10.48 6.86 1.85
N VAL A 84 -11.13 5.72 2.06
CA VAL A 84 -11.98 5.08 1.05
C VAL A 84 -13.41 5.53 1.29
N ARG A 85 -14.09 5.96 0.24
CA ARG A 85 -15.47 6.41 0.30
C ARG A 85 -16.38 5.52 -0.52
#